data_ed549ef1e442ee408b9dd50ecba93ae1
#
_entry.id   ed549ef1e442ee408b9dd50ecba93ae1
#
_cell.length_a   1.000
_cell.length_b   1.000
_cell.length_c   1.000
_cell.angle_alpha   90.00
_cell.angle_beta   90.00
_cell.angle_gamma   90.00
#
_symmetry.space_group_name_H-M   'P 1'
#
loop_
_entity.id
_entity.type
_entity.pdbx_description
1 polymer ?
#
loop_
_entity_poly.entity_id
_entity_poly.type
_entity_poly.pdbx_seq_one_letter_code
_entity_poly.pdbx_strand_id
1 'polypeptide(L)'
;LPKHGVQHRIPTTGFPVHSQARRLSPEKFKVSKEEFDTLVKLGIARRSNSQFSSPLHVVPKPNGEWRPCGDFRRLNECTEFDRYPIPRIHDFTANLAGKCIFSKVDLIKGYHQIPVHPDDVPKTAVITPFGLFEFLRMPMGLKNAAQAFQRLMDSVCAGLDFVFVYLDDILVASESEEEHVKHLTALFD
;
A
#
# COMPACT_ATOMS: atom_id res chain seq x y z
N LEU A 1 -8.07 14.60 5.63
CA LEU A 1 -7.37 13.43 6.20
C LEU A 1 -8.38 12.31 6.39
N PRO A 2 -8.00 11.04 6.14
CA PRO A 2 -8.88 9.91 6.43
C PRO A 2 -9.24 9.87 7.92
N LYS A 3 -10.46 9.44 8.24
CA LYS A 3 -10.97 9.42 9.62
C LYS A 3 -10.25 8.44 10.55
N HIS A 4 -9.48 7.49 10.00
CA HIS A 4 -8.83 6.41 10.77
C HIS A 4 -7.54 6.82 11.52
N GLY A 5 -6.99 8.01 11.27
CA GLY A 5 -5.80 8.53 11.98
C GLY A 5 -4.46 7.81 11.70
N VAL A 6 -4.46 6.69 10.97
CA VAL A 6 -3.24 5.95 10.62
C VAL A 6 -2.49 6.67 9.51
N GLN A 7 -1.17 6.85 9.70
CA GLN A 7 -0.26 7.44 8.71
C GLN A 7 0.97 6.54 8.55
N HIS A 8 1.48 6.47 7.32
CA HIS A 8 2.73 5.77 7.06
C HIS A 8 3.91 6.65 7.41
N ARG A 9 4.80 6.15 8.28
CA ARG A 9 6.06 6.80 8.67
C ARG A 9 7.24 6.09 8.03
N ILE A 10 8.25 6.88 7.65
CA ILE A 10 9.48 6.38 7.03
C ILE A 10 10.67 6.91 7.86
N PRO A 11 10.88 6.40 9.08
CA PRO A 11 12.03 6.80 9.89
C PRO A 11 13.32 6.34 9.18
N THR A 12 14.15 7.28 8.76
CA THR A 12 15.40 7.01 8.04
C THR A 12 16.61 7.49 8.81
N THR A 13 17.72 6.77 8.65
CA THR A 13 19.03 7.17 9.16
C THR A 13 19.94 7.60 8.01
N GLY A 14 20.88 8.51 8.30
CA GLY A 14 21.88 8.97 7.33
C GLY A 14 21.37 10.06 6.39
N PHE A 15 22.11 10.25 5.29
CA PHE A 15 21.81 11.28 4.29
C PHE A 15 20.74 10.84 3.31
N PRO A 16 20.07 11.79 2.61
CA PRO A 16 19.12 11.46 1.57
C PRO A 16 19.72 10.57 0.49
N VAL A 17 19.02 9.47 0.17
CA VAL A 17 19.42 8.58 -0.91
C VAL A 17 18.88 9.08 -2.24
N HIS A 18 19.72 9.10 -3.26
CA HIS A 18 19.33 9.54 -4.60
C HIS A 18 19.79 8.58 -5.68
N SER A 19 19.03 8.51 -6.74
CA SER A 19 19.32 7.73 -7.94
C SER A 19 19.02 8.57 -9.18
N GLN A 20 19.60 8.18 -10.30
CA GLN A 20 19.31 8.80 -11.60
C GLN A 20 18.06 8.18 -12.25
N ALA A 21 17.40 8.95 -13.11
CA ALA A 21 16.31 8.44 -13.92
C ALA A 21 16.79 7.34 -14.85
N ARG A 22 16.03 6.23 -14.93
CA ARG A 22 16.28 5.15 -15.86
C ARG A 22 15.70 5.48 -17.25
N ARG A 23 16.40 5.10 -18.30
CA ARG A 23 15.87 5.15 -19.66
C ARG A 23 14.70 4.18 -19.80
N LEU A 24 13.67 4.58 -20.51
CA LEU A 24 12.49 3.76 -20.80
C LEU A 24 12.32 3.62 -22.32
N SER A 25 11.78 2.49 -22.77
CA SER A 25 11.29 2.38 -24.13
C SER A 25 10.11 3.32 -24.36
N PRO A 26 9.80 3.73 -25.60
CA PRO A 26 8.69 4.64 -25.90
C PRO A 26 7.36 4.17 -25.30
N GLU A 27 7.06 2.88 -25.36
CA GLU A 27 5.85 2.28 -24.79
C GLU A 27 5.81 2.45 -23.26
N LYS A 28 6.88 2.04 -22.56
CA LYS A 28 6.98 2.17 -21.10
C LYS A 28 6.93 3.63 -20.64
N PHE A 29 7.53 4.53 -21.43
CA PHE A 29 7.48 5.97 -21.17
C PHE A 29 6.04 6.48 -21.21
N LYS A 30 5.29 6.14 -22.28
CA LYS A 30 3.90 6.56 -22.45
C LYS A 30 3.03 6.08 -21.28
N VAL A 31 3.03 4.78 -21.00
CA VAL A 31 2.23 4.19 -19.90
C VAL A 31 2.62 4.79 -18.55
N SER A 32 3.91 4.98 -18.29
CA SER A 32 4.36 5.56 -17.02
C SER A 32 3.92 7.01 -16.86
N LYS A 33 3.97 7.80 -17.95
CA LYS A 33 3.54 9.19 -17.91
C LYS A 33 2.04 9.29 -17.65
N GLU A 34 1.23 8.50 -18.33
CA GLU A 34 -0.23 8.45 -18.15
C GLU A 34 -0.62 8.04 -16.72
N GLU A 35 0.07 7.04 -16.13
CA GLU A 35 -0.17 6.64 -14.73
C GLU A 35 0.18 7.75 -13.77
N PHE A 36 1.35 8.41 -13.91
CA PHE A 36 1.73 9.52 -13.02
C PHE A 36 0.82 10.74 -13.18
N ASP A 37 0.38 11.06 -14.38
CA ASP A 37 -0.62 12.11 -14.61
C ASP A 37 -1.94 11.79 -13.90
N THR A 38 -2.33 10.51 -13.89
CA THR A 38 -3.52 10.02 -13.16
C THR A 38 -3.32 10.11 -11.65
N LEU A 39 -2.17 9.66 -11.13
CA LEU A 39 -1.85 9.75 -9.69
C LEU A 39 -1.86 11.21 -9.19
N VAL A 40 -1.38 12.14 -10.01
CA VAL A 40 -1.41 13.57 -9.67
C VAL A 40 -2.84 14.10 -9.68
N LYS A 41 -3.65 13.76 -10.68
CA LYS A 41 -5.08 14.15 -10.73
C LYS A 41 -5.88 13.65 -9.55
N LEU A 42 -5.57 12.44 -9.08
CA LEU A 42 -6.22 11.81 -7.92
C LEU A 42 -5.67 12.34 -6.57
N GLY A 43 -4.67 13.21 -6.56
CA GLY A 43 -4.05 13.69 -5.33
C GLY A 43 -3.27 12.62 -4.56
N ILE A 44 -2.86 11.54 -5.24
CA ILE A 44 -2.04 10.47 -4.66
C ILE A 44 -0.56 10.85 -4.70
N ALA A 45 -0.14 11.53 -5.76
CA ALA A 45 1.21 12.05 -5.93
C ALA A 45 1.19 13.53 -6.34
N ARG A 46 2.35 14.19 -6.21
CA ARG A 46 2.56 15.56 -6.70
C ARG A 46 3.98 15.73 -7.23
N ARG A 47 4.23 16.81 -7.95
CA ARG A 47 5.58 17.23 -8.34
C ARG A 47 6.43 17.49 -7.10
N SER A 48 7.72 17.16 -7.18
CA SER A 48 8.65 17.24 -6.06
C SER A 48 9.92 18.01 -6.42
N ASN A 49 10.55 18.58 -5.40
CA ASN A 49 11.91 19.09 -5.41
C ASN A 49 12.78 18.44 -4.32
N SER A 50 12.40 17.24 -3.88
CA SER A 50 13.06 16.50 -2.82
C SER A 50 14.51 16.19 -3.15
N GLN A 51 15.33 16.11 -2.11
CA GLN A 51 16.72 15.60 -2.17
C GLN A 51 16.76 14.06 -2.28
N PHE A 52 15.66 13.37 -1.94
CA PHE A 52 15.52 11.95 -2.16
C PHE A 52 15.08 11.68 -3.60
N SER A 53 15.56 10.59 -4.19
CA SER A 53 15.04 10.11 -5.46
C SER A 53 15.24 8.61 -5.63
N SER A 54 14.17 7.86 -5.66
CA SER A 54 14.13 6.46 -6.04
C SER A 54 13.88 6.36 -7.55
N PRO A 55 14.53 5.45 -8.30
CA PRO A 55 14.31 5.38 -9.73
C PRO A 55 12.98 4.72 -10.05
N LEU A 56 12.34 5.15 -11.14
CA LEU A 56 11.18 4.47 -11.68
C LEU A 56 11.55 3.09 -12.19
N HIS A 57 10.76 2.08 -11.84
CA HIS A 57 10.81 0.72 -12.36
C HIS A 57 9.48 0.34 -12.99
N VAL A 58 9.52 -0.34 -14.14
CA VAL A 58 8.31 -0.70 -14.90
C VAL A 58 8.27 -2.21 -15.07
N VAL A 59 7.32 -2.86 -14.40
CA VAL A 59 7.15 -4.32 -14.38
C VAL A 59 5.96 -4.77 -15.24
N PRO A 60 6.03 -5.94 -15.90
CA PRO A 60 4.89 -6.49 -16.61
C PRO A 60 3.84 -6.99 -15.61
N LYS A 61 2.56 -6.81 -15.94
CA LYS A 61 1.44 -7.48 -15.28
C LYS A 61 1.15 -8.83 -15.96
N PRO A 62 0.43 -9.76 -15.28
CA PRO A 62 0.04 -11.05 -15.89
C PRO A 62 -0.77 -10.91 -17.18
N ASN A 63 -1.51 -9.83 -17.35
CA ASN A 63 -2.32 -9.52 -18.55
C ASN A 63 -1.52 -8.84 -19.68
N GLY A 64 -0.19 -8.73 -19.56
CA GLY A 64 0.70 -8.09 -20.55
C GLY A 64 0.80 -6.58 -20.46
N GLU A 65 0.02 -5.92 -19.59
CA GLU A 65 0.16 -4.48 -19.34
C GLU A 65 1.40 -4.16 -18.51
N TRP A 66 1.79 -2.89 -18.48
CA TRP A 66 2.88 -2.40 -17.66
C TRP A 66 2.38 -1.77 -16.36
N ARG A 67 3.12 -2.00 -15.26
CA ARG A 67 2.90 -1.34 -13.97
C ARG A 67 4.14 -0.51 -13.59
N PRO A 68 4.06 0.81 -13.67
CA PRO A 68 5.08 1.69 -13.13
C PRO A 68 5.09 1.67 -11.60
N CYS A 69 6.27 1.56 -10.98
CA CYS A 69 6.44 1.60 -9.53
C CYS A 69 7.77 2.24 -9.15
N GLY A 70 7.87 2.79 -7.95
CA GLY A 70 9.12 3.27 -7.40
C GLY A 70 10.01 2.11 -6.94
N ASP A 71 11.30 2.17 -7.27
CA ASP A 71 12.28 1.23 -6.74
C ASP A 71 12.85 1.77 -5.42
N PHE A 72 12.18 1.50 -4.34
CA PHE A 72 12.51 2.00 -3.00
C PHE A 72 13.56 1.18 -2.26
N ARG A 73 14.25 0.23 -2.89
CA ARG A 73 15.22 -0.65 -2.21
C ARG A 73 16.27 0.14 -1.43
N ARG A 74 16.88 1.17 -2.03
CA ARG A 74 17.88 2.02 -1.34
C ARG A 74 17.28 2.83 -0.19
N LEU A 75 16.05 3.32 -0.33
CA LEU A 75 15.33 3.96 0.77
C LEU A 75 15.04 2.96 1.89
N ASN A 76 14.61 1.76 1.53
CA ASN A 76 14.31 0.69 2.48
C ASN A 76 15.54 0.25 3.29
N GLU A 77 16.74 0.28 2.69
CA GLU A 77 18.00 -0.04 3.39
C GLU A 77 18.27 0.92 4.56
N CYS A 78 18.00 2.21 4.40
CA CYS A 78 18.20 3.22 5.45
C CYS A 78 16.93 3.47 6.30
N THR A 79 15.81 2.81 6.03
CA THR A 79 14.58 2.91 6.82
C THR A 79 14.65 1.97 8.03
N GLU A 80 14.31 2.46 9.21
CA GLU A 80 14.20 1.64 10.42
C GLU A 80 13.01 0.68 10.30
N PHE A 81 13.16 -0.53 10.88
CA PHE A 81 12.13 -1.55 10.81
C PHE A 81 11.05 -1.30 11.87
N ASP A 82 9.79 -1.29 11.43
CA ASP A 82 8.62 -1.25 12.30
C ASP A 82 8.28 -2.66 12.79
N ARG A 83 8.25 -2.85 14.10
CA ARG A 83 7.99 -4.15 14.74
C ARG A 83 6.50 -4.45 14.97
N TYR A 84 5.60 -3.71 14.33
CA TYR A 84 4.18 -4.01 14.45
C TYR A 84 3.89 -5.45 14.00
N PRO A 85 3.17 -6.24 14.79
CA PRO A 85 2.93 -7.64 14.47
C PRO A 85 2.04 -7.78 13.23
N ILE A 86 2.45 -8.67 12.33
CA ILE A 86 1.61 -9.12 11.21
C ILE A 86 1.16 -10.55 11.58
N PRO A 87 -0.16 -10.83 11.61
CA PRO A 87 -0.69 -12.15 11.87
C PRO A 87 -0.11 -13.20 10.91
N ARG A 88 0.01 -14.42 11.36
CA ARG A 88 0.36 -15.56 10.50
C ARG A 88 -0.91 -16.25 10.04
N ILE A 89 -0.91 -16.79 8.82
CA ILE A 89 -2.08 -17.51 8.28
C ILE A 89 -2.53 -18.63 9.24
N HIS A 90 -1.61 -19.32 9.89
CA HIS A 90 -1.93 -20.37 10.86
C HIS A 90 -2.67 -19.86 12.10
N ASP A 91 -2.54 -18.57 12.44
CA ASP A 91 -3.22 -18.01 13.62
C ASP A 91 -4.75 -17.95 13.40
N PHE A 92 -5.21 -17.95 12.14
CA PHE A 92 -6.62 -17.93 11.80
C PHE A 92 -7.28 -19.32 11.79
N THR A 93 -6.51 -20.41 11.67
CA THR A 93 -7.06 -21.76 11.49
C THR A 93 -7.94 -22.21 12.66
N ALA A 94 -7.57 -21.86 13.89
CA ALA A 94 -8.37 -22.19 15.06
C ALA A 94 -9.73 -21.47 15.07
N ASN A 95 -9.77 -20.24 14.59
CA ASN A 95 -10.97 -19.40 14.56
C ASN A 95 -11.89 -19.71 13.36
N LEU A 96 -11.37 -20.44 12.37
CA LEU A 96 -12.15 -20.90 11.21
C LEU A 96 -12.86 -22.24 11.44
N ALA A 97 -12.57 -22.94 12.55
CA ALA A 97 -13.21 -24.19 12.87
C ALA A 97 -14.73 -24.00 13.05
N GLY A 98 -15.53 -24.81 12.36
CA GLY A 98 -17.01 -24.73 12.38
C GLY A 98 -17.61 -23.70 11.41
N LYS A 99 -16.80 -22.86 10.77
CA LYS A 99 -17.29 -21.95 9.74
C LYS A 99 -17.47 -22.68 8.41
N CYS A 100 -18.57 -22.39 7.71
CA CYS A 100 -18.95 -23.07 6.46
C CYS A 100 -19.05 -22.12 5.26
N ILE A 101 -19.20 -20.82 5.51
CA ILE A 101 -19.39 -19.81 4.47
C ILE A 101 -18.30 -18.76 4.55
N PHE A 102 -17.68 -18.50 3.42
CA PHE A 102 -16.52 -17.62 3.33
C PHE A 102 -16.68 -16.62 2.21
N SER A 103 -16.33 -15.35 2.47
CA SER A 103 -16.14 -14.33 1.46
C SER A 103 -14.76 -13.73 1.55
N LYS A 104 -14.09 -13.62 0.40
CA LYS A 104 -12.85 -12.86 0.27
C LYS A 104 -13.16 -11.47 -0.27
N VAL A 105 -12.70 -10.44 0.42
CA VAL A 105 -12.85 -9.05 0.02
C VAL A 105 -11.47 -8.48 -0.29
N ASP A 106 -11.30 -8.02 -1.53
CA ASP A 106 -10.08 -7.36 -2.00
C ASP A 106 -10.26 -5.84 -1.99
N LEU A 107 -9.33 -5.11 -1.40
CA LEU A 107 -9.36 -3.65 -1.38
C LEU A 107 -8.74 -3.07 -2.66
N ILE A 108 -9.51 -2.29 -3.40
CA ILE A 108 -9.00 -1.58 -4.58
C ILE A 108 -8.00 -0.53 -4.13
N LYS A 109 -6.72 -0.70 -4.53
CA LYS A 109 -5.61 0.22 -4.20
C LYS A 109 -5.52 0.49 -2.68
N GLY A 110 -5.69 -0.54 -1.85
CA GLY A 110 -5.77 -0.43 -0.39
C GLY A 110 -4.63 0.38 0.23
N TYR A 111 -3.39 0.23 -0.26
CA TYR A 111 -2.23 1.01 0.23
C TYR A 111 -2.40 2.52 0.07
N HIS A 112 -3.04 2.98 -1.01
CA HIS A 112 -3.29 4.41 -1.24
C HIS A 112 -4.33 5.01 -0.28
N GLN A 113 -5.01 4.22 0.52
CA GLN A 113 -5.91 4.74 1.57
C GLN A 113 -5.11 5.35 2.73
N ILE A 114 -3.88 4.91 2.94
CA ILE A 114 -3.01 5.40 4.01
C ILE A 114 -2.22 6.64 3.55
N PRO A 115 -2.38 7.79 4.19
CA PRO A 115 -1.55 8.95 3.90
C PRO A 115 -0.12 8.72 4.38
N VAL A 116 0.85 9.24 3.66
CA VAL A 116 2.22 9.37 4.13
C VAL A 116 2.29 10.56 5.08
N HIS A 117 3.02 10.42 6.20
CA HIS A 117 3.21 11.53 7.11
C HIS A 117 3.92 12.70 6.39
N PRO A 118 3.51 13.97 6.61
CA PRO A 118 4.02 15.12 5.87
C PRO A 118 5.56 15.21 5.81
N ASP A 119 6.25 14.95 6.93
CA ASP A 119 7.71 14.98 7.00
C ASP A 119 8.38 13.88 6.17
N ASP A 120 7.65 12.80 5.88
CA ASP A 120 8.15 11.63 5.16
C ASP A 120 7.76 11.63 3.67
N VAL A 121 6.82 12.49 3.26
CA VAL A 121 6.42 12.64 1.85
C VAL A 121 7.62 12.85 0.92
N PRO A 122 8.60 13.75 1.21
CA PRO A 122 9.76 13.95 0.35
C PRO A 122 10.62 12.69 0.17
N LYS A 123 10.62 11.75 1.12
CA LYS A 123 11.37 10.49 1.04
C LYS A 123 10.82 9.53 -0.01
N THR A 124 9.53 9.66 -0.33
CA THR A 124 8.86 8.83 -1.35
C THR A 124 9.12 9.28 -2.78
N ALA A 125 9.98 10.26 -2.99
CA ALA A 125 10.22 10.82 -4.30
C ALA A 125 10.73 9.79 -5.31
N VAL A 126 10.09 9.75 -6.48
CA VAL A 126 10.44 8.89 -7.62
C VAL A 126 10.89 9.75 -8.79
N ILE A 127 12.13 9.50 -9.25
CA ILE A 127 12.68 10.18 -10.42
C ILE A 127 12.32 9.41 -11.70
N THR A 128 11.80 10.14 -12.65
CA THR A 128 11.36 9.64 -13.95
C THR A 128 12.00 10.44 -15.08
N PRO A 129 12.00 9.97 -16.33
CA PRO A 129 12.45 10.78 -17.48
C PRO A 129 11.61 12.06 -17.74
N PHE A 130 10.41 12.16 -17.12
CA PHE A 130 9.49 13.29 -17.27
C PHE A 130 9.32 14.13 -16.01
N GLY A 131 10.13 13.89 -14.96
CA GLY A 131 10.18 14.70 -13.76
C GLY A 131 10.36 13.92 -12.46
N LEU A 132 10.35 14.64 -11.34
CA LEU A 132 10.42 14.12 -9.99
C LEU A 132 9.03 14.24 -9.34
N PHE A 133 8.56 13.16 -8.71
CA PHE A 133 7.24 13.09 -8.09
C PHE A 133 7.36 12.47 -6.69
N GLU A 134 6.60 12.96 -5.74
CA GLU A 134 6.51 12.41 -4.39
C GLU A 134 5.08 11.99 -4.07
N PHE A 135 4.92 10.99 -3.21
CA PHE A 135 3.63 10.39 -2.90
C PHE A 135 3.04 10.95 -1.60
N LEU A 136 1.81 11.42 -1.67
CA LEU A 136 1.00 11.86 -0.53
C LEU A 136 0.28 10.67 0.14
N ARG A 137 0.10 9.59 -0.62
CA ARG A 137 -0.47 8.33 -0.17
C ARG A 137 0.57 7.22 -0.27
N MET A 138 0.52 6.25 0.62
CA MET A 138 1.51 5.18 0.71
C MET A 138 1.62 4.39 -0.60
N PRO A 139 2.74 4.45 -1.33
CA PRO A 139 2.95 3.62 -2.52
C PRO A 139 3.36 2.20 -2.13
N MET A 140 3.22 1.28 -3.07
CA MET A 140 3.75 -0.08 -2.92
C MET A 140 5.28 -0.10 -2.89
N GLY A 141 5.86 -1.07 -2.17
CA GLY A 141 7.31 -1.31 -2.17
C GLY A 141 8.09 -0.58 -1.07
N LEU A 142 7.45 0.22 -0.25
CA LEU A 142 8.06 0.78 0.96
C LEU A 142 8.23 -0.29 2.05
N LYS A 143 9.37 -0.25 2.76
CA LYS A 143 9.57 -1.00 4.00
C LYS A 143 8.47 -0.61 4.99
N ASN A 144 7.99 -1.47 5.79
CA ASN A 144 6.93 -1.18 6.78
C ASN A 144 5.52 -0.86 6.19
N ALA A 145 5.33 -0.96 4.87
CA ALA A 145 4.01 -0.74 4.27
C ALA A 145 2.98 -1.76 4.80
N ALA A 146 3.38 -3.02 4.92
CA ALA A 146 2.54 -4.08 5.47
C ALA A 146 2.13 -3.80 6.93
N GLN A 147 3.06 -3.30 7.77
CA GLN A 147 2.79 -2.94 9.16
C GLN A 147 1.81 -1.76 9.27
N ALA A 148 2.00 -0.73 8.45
CA ALA A 148 1.08 0.41 8.42
C ALA A 148 -0.32 -0.02 7.95
N PHE A 149 -0.39 -0.93 6.97
CA PHE A 149 -1.64 -1.47 6.49
C PHE A 149 -2.34 -2.33 7.54
N GLN A 150 -1.60 -3.19 8.24
CA GLN A 150 -2.15 -3.99 9.34
C GLN A 150 -2.73 -3.11 10.46
N ARG A 151 -2.02 -2.02 10.85
CA ARG A 151 -2.58 -1.05 11.83
C ARG A 151 -3.91 -0.44 11.37
N LEU A 152 -4.00 -0.11 10.08
CA LEU A 152 -5.25 0.39 9.53
C LEU A 152 -6.36 -0.65 9.67
N MET A 153 -6.08 -1.88 9.27
CA MET A 153 -7.06 -2.96 9.31
C MET A 153 -7.47 -3.32 10.73
N ASP A 154 -6.52 -3.40 11.66
CA ASP A 154 -6.82 -3.64 13.08
C ASP A 154 -7.70 -2.53 13.69
N SER A 155 -7.54 -1.29 13.22
CA SER A 155 -8.38 -0.16 13.63
C SER A 155 -9.78 -0.19 13.00
N VAL A 156 -9.87 -0.56 11.73
CA VAL A 156 -11.14 -0.57 10.98
C VAL A 156 -11.98 -1.80 11.34
N CYS A 157 -11.34 -2.96 11.50
CA CYS A 157 -12.02 -4.23 11.81
C CYS A 157 -12.13 -4.48 13.32
N ALA A 158 -11.82 -3.51 14.16
CA ALA A 158 -11.91 -3.66 15.61
C ALA A 158 -13.33 -4.06 16.06
N GLY A 159 -13.45 -5.19 16.79
CA GLY A 159 -14.73 -5.73 17.25
C GLY A 159 -15.49 -6.59 16.23
N LEU A 160 -14.89 -6.88 15.07
CA LEU A 160 -15.46 -7.79 14.07
C LEU A 160 -14.74 -9.16 14.14
N ASP A 161 -15.13 -10.00 15.10
CA ASP A 161 -14.48 -11.30 15.38
C ASP A 161 -14.61 -12.31 14.22
N PHE A 162 -15.47 -12.06 13.26
CA PHE A 162 -15.72 -12.86 12.06
C PHE A 162 -14.85 -12.41 10.86
N VAL A 163 -14.02 -11.38 11.02
CA VAL A 163 -13.15 -10.80 9.98
C VAL A 163 -11.71 -11.17 10.26
N PHE A 164 -11.05 -11.74 9.26
CA PHE A 164 -9.64 -12.12 9.32
C PHE A 164 -8.89 -11.35 8.25
N VAL A 165 -7.90 -10.59 8.67
CA VAL A 165 -7.10 -9.75 7.75
C VAL A 165 -5.69 -10.31 7.66
N TYR A 166 -5.25 -10.59 6.44
CA TYR A 166 -3.88 -10.96 6.14
C TYR A 166 -3.37 -10.13 4.97
N LEU A 167 -2.53 -9.14 5.27
CA LEU A 167 -2.05 -8.18 4.28
C LEU A 167 -3.23 -7.51 3.55
N ASP A 168 -3.30 -7.63 2.22
CA ASP A 168 -4.34 -7.03 1.39
C ASP A 168 -5.65 -7.86 1.34
N ASP A 169 -5.63 -9.07 1.90
CA ASP A 169 -6.73 -10.01 1.85
C ASP A 169 -7.59 -9.92 3.13
N ILE A 170 -8.87 -9.67 2.96
CA ILE A 170 -9.87 -9.71 4.03
C ILE A 170 -10.73 -10.95 3.81
N LEU A 171 -10.80 -11.82 4.80
CA LEU A 171 -11.65 -13.00 4.82
C LEU A 171 -12.77 -12.79 5.84
N VAL A 172 -14.01 -12.97 5.41
CA VAL A 172 -15.19 -13.06 6.29
C VAL A 172 -15.62 -14.50 6.39
N ALA A 173 -15.80 -15.02 7.61
CA ALA A 173 -16.18 -16.40 7.86
C ALA A 173 -17.42 -16.49 8.77
N SER A 174 -18.37 -17.36 8.41
CA SER A 174 -19.65 -17.51 9.11
C SER A 174 -20.11 -18.97 9.14
N GLU A 175 -21.01 -19.32 10.06
CA GLU A 175 -21.54 -20.67 10.22
C GLU A 175 -22.76 -20.91 9.30
N SER A 176 -23.52 -19.85 8.94
CA SER A 176 -24.71 -19.93 8.09
C SER A 176 -24.78 -18.75 7.10
N GLU A 177 -25.61 -18.89 6.06
CA GLU A 177 -25.84 -17.83 5.08
C GLU A 177 -26.50 -16.59 5.72
N GLU A 178 -27.44 -16.79 6.62
CA GLU A 178 -28.12 -15.69 7.31
C GLU A 178 -27.14 -14.87 8.17
N GLU A 179 -26.24 -15.56 8.88
CA GLU A 179 -25.17 -14.94 9.65
C GLU A 179 -24.19 -14.21 8.72
N HIS A 180 -23.84 -14.83 7.59
CA HIS A 180 -22.90 -14.27 6.64
C HIS A 180 -23.36 -12.94 6.03
N VAL A 181 -24.65 -12.84 5.69
CA VAL A 181 -25.25 -11.58 5.22
C VAL A 181 -25.13 -10.48 6.29
N LYS A 182 -25.37 -10.79 7.57
CA LYS A 182 -25.22 -9.84 8.67
C LYS A 182 -23.74 -9.40 8.84
N HIS A 183 -22.82 -10.36 8.74
CA HIS A 183 -21.37 -10.09 8.84
C HIS A 183 -20.89 -9.20 7.70
N LEU A 184 -21.30 -9.46 6.46
CA LEU A 184 -20.94 -8.61 5.32
C LEU A 184 -21.54 -7.21 5.47
N THR A 185 -22.79 -7.10 5.92
CA THR A 185 -23.41 -5.80 6.19
C THR A 185 -22.60 -5.02 7.22
N ALA A 186 -22.25 -5.64 8.35
CA ALA A 186 -21.47 -5.00 9.40
C ALA A 186 -20.03 -4.62 8.97
N LEU A 187 -19.44 -5.34 8.01
CA LEU A 187 -18.13 -4.99 7.45
C LEU A 187 -18.19 -3.76 6.52
N PHE A 188 -19.31 -3.58 5.80
CA PHE A 188 -19.43 -2.50 4.81
C PHE A 188 -20.08 -1.22 5.35
N ASP A 189 -20.62 -1.21 6.59
CA ASP A 189 -21.15 -0.05 7.30
C ASP A 189 -20.03 0.75 7.99
#